data_c039d352ff86a1f01b4933cd750d4afe
#
_entry.id   c039d352ff86a1f01b4933cd750d4afe
#
_cell.length_a   1.000
_cell.length_b   1.000
_cell.length_c   1.000
_cell.angle_alpha   90.00
_cell.angle_beta   90.00
_cell.angle_gamma   90.00
#
_symmetry.space_group_name_H-M   'P 1'
#
loop_
_entity.id
_entity.type
_entity.pdbx_description
1 polymer ?
#
loop_
_entity_poly.entity_id
_entity_poly.type
_entity_poly.pdbx_seq_one_letter_code
_entity_poly.pdbx_strand_id
1 'polypeptide(L)'
;MQNAALQAIGLAPNYEAHSLLPSELPLFLRRASAEGFRGLNFTAPYKAAACESAQVCSRLVRVTGVANTWRISSRGTEAFNTDADGLWAMLTAYGALSAGQRVVLLGAGGAARAVAFVLGQWADAVLVINRTPAHARAICAAQMLQPENQARWQVLQLQHPGDLPALQEAFAEAALVIDTVGIRSAARCVGHEARLPWRALDQRAELFDLSYGSAPSPLSLWTGRAVYDGATMLLHQGASAFELWTERTAPLEVMRNALAARLGRPAASIPMLASAIGRFEQHGSRR
;
A
#
# COMPACT_ATOMS: atom_id res chain seq x y z
N MET A 1 -2.59 5.54 16.89
CA MET A 1 -1.67 6.36 16.09
C MET A 1 -2.29 7.75 15.82
N GLN A 2 -3.38 7.88 15.05
CA GLN A 2 -3.99 9.18 14.71
C GLN A 2 -4.41 9.99 15.96
N ASN A 3 -5.08 9.38 16.92
CA ASN A 3 -5.48 10.08 18.16
C ASN A 3 -4.30 10.62 18.97
N ALA A 4 -3.19 9.89 19.03
CA ALA A 4 -1.97 10.37 19.68
C ALA A 4 -1.37 11.57 18.92
N ALA A 5 -1.43 11.56 17.60
CA ALA A 5 -0.98 12.68 16.77
C ALA A 5 -1.85 13.94 16.95
N LEU A 6 -3.18 13.76 16.98
CA LEU A 6 -4.12 14.87 17.24
C LEU A 6 -3.85 15.52 18.61
N GLN A 7 -3.71 14.71 19.66
CA GLN A 7 -3.37 15.20 21.01
C GLN A 7 -2.03 15.97 21.03
N ALA A 8 -1.01 15.45 20.34
CA ALA A 8 0.32 16.08 20.31
C ALA A 8 0.31 17.48 19.68
N ILE A 9 -0.66 17.78 18.81
CA ILE A 9 -0.82 19.12 18.21
C ILE A 9 -1.97 19.93 18.85
N GLY A 10 -2.49 19.49 20.01
CA GLY A 10 -3.52 20.20 20.77
C GLY A 10 -4.94 20.08 20.20
N LEU A 11 -5.21 19.05 19.39
CA LEU A 11 -6.55 18.77 18.88
C LEU A 11 -7.22 17.62 19.65
N ALA A 12 -8.56 17.60 19.66
CA ALA A 12 -9.32 16.52 20.29
C ALA A 12 -9.06 15.16 19.57
N PRO A 13 -8.87 14.07 20.32
CA PRO A 13 -8.61 12.75 19.77
C PRO A 13 -9.91 12.06 19.32
N ASN A 14 -10.42 12.43 18.18
CA ASN A 14 -11.70 11.99 17.63
C ASN A 14 -11.58 11.14 16.34
N TYR A 15 -10.48 10.42 16.17
CA TYR A 15 -10.33 9.43 15.10
C TYR A 15 -10.92 8.09 15.54
N GLU A 16 -11.95 7.62 14.84
CA GLU A 16 -12.71 6.42 15.17
C GLU A 16 -12.75 5.43 14.00
N ALA A 17 -12.92 4.14 14.33
CA ALA A 17 -13.09 3.08 13.34
C ALA A 17 -14.57 2.73 13.19
N HIS A 18 -15.06 2.72 11.96
CA HIS A 18 -16.42 2.34 11.61
C HIS A 18 -16.42 1.03 10.82
N SER A 19 -17.10 0.01 11.34
CA SER A 19 -17.36 -1.24 10.62
C SER A 19 -18.68 -1.12 9.87
N LEU A 20 -18.62 -1.18 8.55
CA LEU A 20 -19.79 -0.98 7.67
C LEU A 20 -20.02 -2.21 6.81
N LEU A 21 -21.26 -2.51 6.49
CA LEU A 21 -21.60 -3.35 5.35
C LEU A 21 -21.50 -2.55 4.05
N PRO A 22 -21.23 -3.19 2.89
CA PRO A 22 -21.17 -2.47 1.61
C PRO A 22 -22.42 -1.64 1.29
N SER A 23 -23.61 -2.12 1.70
CA SER A 23 -24.88 -1.42 1.52
C SER A 23 -25.01 -0.15 2.39
N GLU A 24 -24.27 -0.03 3.48
CA GLU A 24 -24.31 1.11 4.39
C GLU A 24 -23.38 2.25 3.96
N LEU A 25 -22.34 1.93 3.16
CA LEU A 25 -21.33 2.88 2.76
C LEU A 25 -21.90 4.16 2.12
N PRO A 26 -22.82 4.12 1.14
CA PRO A 26 -23.33 5.33 0.52
C PRO A 26 -24.04 6.28 1.50
N LEU A 27 -24.79 5.73 2.46
CA LEU A 27 -25.43 6.52 3.50
C LEU A 27 -24.40 7.13 4.45
N PHE A 28 -23.41 6.35 4.89
CA PHE A 28 -22.35 6.81 5.76
C PHE A 28 -21.55 7.96 5.12
N LEU A 29 -21.19 7.86 3.83
CA LEU A 29 -20.44 8.91 3.14
C LEU A 29 -21.21 10.24 3.05
N ARG A 30 -22.52 10.18 2.80
CA ARG A 30 -23.38 11.39 2.83
C ARG A 30 -23.42 12.02 4.22
N ARG A 31 -23.56 11.20 5.27
CA ARG A 31 -23.58 11.66 6.67
C ARG A 31 -22.24 12.27 7.09
N ALA A 32 -21.14 11.62 6.79
CA ALA A 32 -19.80 12.12 7.12
C ALA A 32 -19.56 13.53 6.59
N SER A 33 -20.01 13.82 5.36
CA SER A 33 -19.90 15.17 4.78
C SER A 33 -20.78 16.19 5.51
N ALA A 34 -21.96 15.80 6.03
CA ALA A 34 -22.87 16.67 6.74
C ALA A 34 -22.53 16.84 8.23
N GLU A 35 -21.96 15.85 8.87
CA GLU A 35 -21.68 15.77 10.32
C GLU A 35 -20.32 16.37 10.71
N GLY A 36 -19.62 17.04 9.80
CA GLY A 36 -18.39 17.76 10.09
C GLY A 36 -17.12 16.91 10.16
N PHE A 37 -17.14 15.71 9.57
CA PHE A 37 -15.90 14.94 9.40
C PHE A 37 -14.90 15.74 8.56
N ARG A 38 -13.64 15.72 8.96
CA ARG A 38 -12.53 16.33 8.22
C ARG A 38 -11.97 15.40 7.17
N GLY A 39 -12.14 14.11 7.35
CA GLY A 39 -11.70 13.10 6.39
C GLY A 39 -11.96 11.69 6.85
N LEU A 40 -11.68 10.75 5.97
CA LEU A 40 -11.89 9.31 6.16
C LEU A 40 -10.69 8.54 5.64
N ASN A 41 -10.35 7.43 6.31
CA ASN A 41 -9.53 6.39 5.69
C ASN A 41 -10.39 5.20 5.27
N PHE A 42 -10.04 4.62 4.15
CA PHE A 42 -10.70 3.44 3.59
C PHE A 42 -9.73 2.26 3.53
N THR A 43 -10.19 1.11 3.98
CA THR A 43 -9.49 -0.17 3.80
C THR A 43 -10.27 -1.07 2.84
N ALA A 44 -9.75 -2.26 2.56
CA ALA A 44 -10.47 -3.26 1.77
C ALA A 44 -11.81 -3.62 2.46
N PRO A 45 -12.91 -3.75 1.69
CA PRO A 45 -12.99 -3.71 0.23
C PRO A 45 -13.34 -2.33 -0.37
N TYR A 46 -13.31 -1.24 0.40
CA TYR A 46 -13.97 0.03 0.08
C TYR A 46 -13.12 1.01 -0.76
N LYS A 47 -11.86 0.70 -1.07
CA LYS A 47 -10.96 1.64 -1.77
C LYS A 47 -11.42 2.04 -3.18
N ALA A 48 -12.08 1.14 -3.93
CA ALA A 48 -12.66 1.46 -5.23
C ALA A 48 -13.89 2.37 -5.08
N ALA A 49 -14.81 2.00 -4.18
CA ALA A 49 -16.00 2.81 -3.90
C ALA A 49 -15.64 4.21 -3.39
N ALA A 50 -14.55 4.35 -2.63
CA ALA A 50 -14.04 5.65 -2.19
C ALA A 50 -13.58 6.53 -3.38
N CYS A 51 -13.00 5.93 -4.42
CA CYS A 51 -12.67 6.65 -5.65
C CYS A 51 -13.94 7.08 -6.40
N GLU A 52 -14.89 6.16 -6.58
CA GLU A 52 -16.12 6.40 -7.34
C GLU A 52 -17.06 7.44 -6.70
N SER A 53 -17.04 7.53 -5.36
CA SER A 53 -17.95 8.40 -4.61
C SER A 53 -17.40 9.80 -4.31
N ALA A 54 -16.13 10.07 -4.58
CA ALA A 54 -15.52 11.38 -4.34
C ALA A 54 -15.86 12.36 -5.46
N GLN A 55 -15.99 13.65 -5.11
CA GLN A 55 -16.22 14.72 -6.09
C GLN A 55 -14.96 15.02 -6.90
N VAL A 56 -13.80 14.94 -6.28
CA VAL A 56 -12.51 15.16 -6.93
C VAL A 56 -11.57 14.03 -6.57
N CYS A 57 -10.83 13.53 -7.55
CA CYS A 57 -9.79 12.53 -7.35
C CYS A 57 -8.42 13.11 -7.67
N SER A 58 -7.43 12.82 -6.83
CA SER A 58 -6.04 13.09 -7.14
C SER A 58 -5.59 12.34 -8.40
N ARG A 59 -4.45 12.73 -8.98
CA ARG A 59 -3.92 12.04 -10.17
C ARG A 59 -3.72 10.55 -9.93
N LEU A 60 -3.09 10.20 -8.81
CA LEU A 60 -2.83 8.80 -8.45
C LEU A 60 -4.14 8.01 -8.33
N VAL A 61 -5.17 8.57 -7.70
CA VAL A 61 -6.49 7.92 -7.59
C VAL A 61 -7.12 7.71 -8.96
N ARG A 62 -7.04 8.69 -9.88
CA ARG A 62 -7.57 8.53 -11.26
C ARG A 62 -6.86 7.41 -12.02
N VAL A 63 -5.55 7.29 -11.86
CA VAL A 63 -4.74 6.24 -12.53
C VAL A 63 -5.03 4.86 -11.96
N THR A 64 -5.11 4.76 -10.64
CA THR A 64 -5.21 3.47 -9.95
C THR A 64 -6.65 2.98 -9.77
N GLY A 65 -7.63 3.90 -9.84
CA GLY A 65 -9.03 3.61 -9.55
C GLY A 65 -9.32 3.26 -8.10
N VAL A 66 -8.42 3.64 -7.17
CA VAL A 66 -8.58 3.35 -5.73
C VAL A 66 -8.12 4.52 -4.87
N ALA A 67 -8.87 4.81 -3.81
CA ALA A 67 -8.53 5.78 -2.77
C ALA A 67 -8.49 5.11 -1.40
N ASN A 68 -7.54 5.49 -0.56
CA ASN A 68 -7.53 5.08 0.84
C ASN A 68 -7.81 6.24 1.80
N THR A 69 -7.89 7.48 1.30
CA THR A 69 -8.05 8.68 2.11
C THR A 69 -8.98 9.67 1.42
N TRP A 70 -9.95 10.21 2.15
CA TRP A 70 -10.69 11.41 1.76
C TRP A 70 -10.29 12.59 2.62
N ARG A 71 -10.20 13.75 2.00
CA ARG A 71 -10.30 15.05 2.67
C ARG A 71 -11.71 15.59 2.44
N ILE A 72 -12.35 16.07 3.52
CA ILE A 72 -13.68 16.66 3.49
C ILE A 72 -13.56 18.13 3.91
N SER A 73 -14.04 19.04 3.09
CA SER A 73 -13.98 20.49 3.30
C SER A 73 -15.26 21.14 2.82
N SER A 74 -15.37 22.47 2.99
CA SER A 74 -16.47 23.27 2.42
C SER A 74 -16.50 23.24 0.88
N ARG A 75 -15.38 22.82 0.23
CA ARG A 75 -15.29 22.65 -1.23
C ARG A 75 -15.74 21.28 -1.70
N GLY A 76 -16.10 20.39 -0.78
CA GLY A 76 -16.52 19.03 -1.05
C GLY A 76 -15.54 17.97 -0.62
N THR A 77 -15.61 16.78 -1.27
CA THR A 77 -14.81 15.61 -0.98
C THR A 77 -13.73 15.39 -2.03
N GLU A 78 -12.50 15.24 -1.56
CA GLU A 78 -11.33 14.95 -2.39
C GLU A 78 -10.72 13.60 -2.01
N ALA A 79 -10.52 12.72 -2.98
CA ALA A 79 -9.96 11.40 -2.79
C ALA A 79 -8.46 11.36 -3.09
N PHE A 80 -7.71 10.76 -2.17
CA PHE A 80 -6.27 10.56 -2.23
C PHE A 80 -5.91 9.08 -2.01
N ASN A 81 -4.69 8.72 -2.36
CA ASN A 81 -4.17 7.39 -2.05
C ASN A 81 -2.77 7.50 -1.42
N THR A 82 -2.75 7.63 -0.09
CA THR A 82 -1.52 7.77 0.69
C THR A 82 -0.73 6.47 0.84
N ASP A 83 -1.24 5.32 0.35
CA ASP A 83 -0.47 4.07 0.32
C ASP A 83 0.80 4.20 -0.52
N ALA A 84 0.79 4.99 -1.59
CA ALA A 84 1.96 5.22 -2.42
C ALA A 84 3.08 5.95 -1.65
N ASP A 85 2.72 6.99 -0.87
CA ASP A 85 3.67 7.69 -0.02
C ASP A 85 4.24 6.75 1.05
N GLY A 86 3.37 5.94 1.66
CA GLY A 86 3.76 4.96 2.67
C GLY A 86 4.71 3.91 2.12
N LEU A 87 4.43 3.35 0.94
CA LEU A 87 5.30 2.38 0.27
C LEU A 87 6.66 2.99 -0.05
N TRP A 88 6.66 4.17 -0.65
CA TRP A 88 7.90 4.86 -1.00
C TRP A 88 8.78 5.10 0.24
N ALA A 89 8.18 5.58 1.31
CA ALA A 89 8.88 5.79 2.58
C ALA A 89 9.44 4.49 3.15
N MET A 90 8.66 3.40 3.08
CA MET A 90 9.11 2.08 3.53
C MET A 90 10.31 1.59 2.73
N LEU A 91 10.21 1.55 1.41
CA LEU A 91 11.31 1.07 0.54
C LEU A 91 12.57 1.94 0.71
N THR A 92 12.41 3.25 0.86
CA THR A 92 13.54 4.17 1.10
C THR A 92 14.19 3.91 2.48
N ALA A 93 13.38 3.74 3.52
CA ALA A 93 13.87 3.53 4.89
C ALA A 93 14.67 2.23 5.05
N TYR A 94 14.34 1.22 4.25
CA TYR A 94 15.08 -0.05 4.20
C TYR A 94 16.18 -0.08 3.13
N GLY A 95 16.37 1.00 2.36
CA GLY A 95 17.39 1.06 1.30
C GLY A 95 17.07 0.18 0.08
N ALA A 96 15.80 -0.22 -0.08
CA ALA A 96 15.37 -1.17 -1.10
C ALA A 96 15.16 -0.55 -2.49
N LEU A 97 15.32 0.75 -2.64
CA LEU A 97 15.17 1.45 -3.92
C LEU A 97 16.49 1.54 -4.67
N SER A 98 16.67 0.72 -5.68
CA SER A 98 17.81 0.81 -6.62
C SER A 98 17.30 0.85 -8.06
N ALA A 99 17.92 1.64 -8.92
CA ALA A 99 17.53 1.72 -10.32
C ALA A 99 17.74 0.36 -11.03
N GLY A 100 16.87 0.03 -11.96
CA GLY A 100 16.99 -1.17 -12.79
C GLY A 100 16.61 -2.47 -12.07
N GLN A 101 15.92 -2.40 -10.93
CA GLN A 101 15.49 -3.61 -10.20
C GLN A 101 14.34 -4.33 -10.90
N ARG A 102 14.38 -5.66 -10.81
CA ARG A 102 13.26 -6.54 -11.16
C ARG A 102 12.46 -6.88 -9.91
N VAL A 103 11.16 -6.71 -9.98
CA VAL A 103 10.25 -6.83 -8.84
C VAL A 103 9.18 -7.89 -9.11
N VAL A 104 8.94 -8.75 -8.12
CA VAL A 104 7.77 -9.63 -8.08
C VAL A 104 6.72 -9.00 -7.18
N LEU A 105 5.56 -8.68 -7.75
CA LEU A 105 4.40 -8.15 -7.04
C LEU A 105 3.33 -9.23 -6.88
N LEU A 106 3.08 -9.63 -5.63
CA LEU A 106 2.04 -10.59 -5.30
C LEU A 106 0.75 -9.87 -4.94
N GLY A 107 -0.33 -10.21 -5.67
CA GLY A 107 -1.65 -9.60 -5.51
C GLY A 107 -1.98 -8.54 -6.54
N ALA A 108 -3.28 -8.29 -6.72
CA ALA A 108 -3.83 -7.27 -7.63
C ALA A 108 -5.03 -6.52 -7.01
N GLY A 109 -5.02 -6.37 -5.70
CA GLY A 109 -6.03 -5.61 -4.94
C GLY A 109 -5.75 -4.10 -4.91
N GLY A 110 -6.47 -3.38 -4.06
CA GLY A 110 -6.34 -1.93 -3.93
C GLY A 110 -4.93 -1.48 -3.51
N ALA A 111 -4.26 -2.20 -2.61
CA ALA A 111 -2.88 -1.91 -2.24
C ALA A 111 -1.91 -2.15 -3.42
N ALA A 112 -2.07 -3.28 -4.15
CA ALA A 112 -1.24 -3.59 -5.30
C ALA A 112 -1.28 -2.51 -6.39
N ARG A 113 -2.42 -1.85 -6.59
CA ARG A 113 -2.57 -0.76 -7.57
C ARG A 113 -1.71 0.46 -7.19
N ALA A 114 -1.69 0.85 -5.91
CA ALA A 114 -0.82 1.92 -5.42
C ALA A 114 0.66 1.51 -5.50
N VAL A 115 1.00 0.27 -5.12
CA VAL A 115 2.35 -0.30 -5.26
C VAL A 115 2.81 -0.25 -6.72
N ALA A 116 1.98 -0.71 -7.65
CA ALA A 116 2.29 -0.71 -9.07
C ALA A 116 2.58 0.71 -9.59
N PHE A 117 1.82 1.73 -9.16
CA PHE A 117 2.06 3.11 -9.53
C PHE A 117 3.47 3.59 -9.10
N VAL A 118 3.89 3.23 -7.89
CA VAL A 118 5.23 3.54 -7.39
C VAL A 118 6.30 2.78 -8.20
N LEU A 119 6.12 1.47 -8.39
CA LEU A 119 7.08 0.62 -9.10
C LEU A 119 7.29 1.06 -10.54
N GLY A 120 6.23 1.50 -11.23
CA GLY A 120 6.31 1.99 -12.61
C GLY A 120 7.29 3.14 -12.82
N GLN A 121 7.65 3.87 -11.76
CA GLN A 121 8.51 5.04 -11.86
C GLN A 121 10.01 4.74 -11.75
N TRP A 122 10.41 3.54 -11.30
CA TRP A 122 11.83 3.24 -11.08
C TRP A 122 12.25 1.79 -11.35
N ALA A 123 11.33 0.82 -11.31
CA ALA A 123 11.66 -0.57 -11.61
C ALA A 123 11.98 -0.76 -13.10
N ASP A 124 12.87 -1.71 -13.42
CA ASP A 124 13.13 -2.13 -14.81
C ASP A 124 12.03 -3.07 -15.30
N ALA A 125 11.65 -4.03 -14.45
CA ALA A 125 10.59 -4.97 -14.77
C ALA A 125 9.76 -5.32 -13.54
N VAL A 126 8.46 -5.50 -13.74
CA VAL A 126 7.52 -5.92 -12.69
C VAL A 126 6.72 -7.12 -13.17
N LEU A 127 6.88 -8.24 -12.48
CA LEU A 127 6.03 -9.41 -12.64
C LEU A 127 4.88 -9.35 -11.64
N VAL A 128 3.66 -9.24 -12.14
CA VAL A 128 2.45 -9.27 -11.30
C VAL A 128 1.87 -10.68 -11.27
N ILE A 129 1.77 -11.24 -10.08
CA ILE A 129 1.20 -12.57 -9.84
C ILE A 129 -0.09 -12.43 -9.06
N ASN A 130 -1.19 -12.93 -9.61
CA ASN A 130 -2.48 -12.92 -8.93
C ASN A 130 -3.32 -14.14 -9.28
N ARG A 131 -4.12 -14.59 -8.33
CA ARG A 131 -5.07 -15.71 -8.53
C ARG A 131 -6.01 -15.47 -9.71
N THR A 132 -6.46 -14.24 -9.92
CA THR A 132 -7.30 -13.83 -11.06
C THR A 132 -6.46 -13.00 -12.02
N PRO A 133 -5.97 -13.57 -13.15
CA PRO A 133 -5.05 -12.88 -14.05
C PRO A 133 -5.63 -11.60 -14.67
N ALA A 134 -6.94 -11.53 -14.83
CA ALA A 134 -7.60 -10.33 -15.36
C ALA A 134 -7.32 -9.09 -14.51
N HIS A 135 -7.28 -9.21 -13.16
CA HIS A 135 -6.97 -8.10 -12.28
C HIS A 135 -5.50 -7.66 -12.42
N ALA A 136 -4.57 -8.61 -12.57
CA ALA A 136 -3.16 -8.29 -12.80
C ALA A 136 -2.97 -7.58 -14.16
N ARG A 137 -3.61 -8.08 -15.23
CA ARG A 137 -3.59 -7.43 -16.55
C ARG A 137 -4.14 -6.00 -16.51
N ALA A 138 -5.20 -5.76 -15.74
CA ALA A 138 -5.76 -4.41 -15.58
C ALA A 138 -4.75 -3.44 -14.94
N ILE A 139 -3.99 -3.91 -13.93
CA ILE A 139 -2.90 -3.11 -13.34
C ILE A 139 -1.83 -2.79 -14.39
N CYS A 140 -1.31 -3.81 -15.09
CA CYS A 140 -0.27 -3.61 -16.08
C CYS A 140 -0.73 -2.63 -17.19
N ALA A 141 -1.93 -2.80 -17.71
CA ALA A 141 -2.48 -1.91 -18.74
C ALA A 141 -2.58 -0.46 -18.24
N ALA A 142 -3.05 -0.24 -17.00
CA ALA A 142 -3.13 1.09 -16.44
C ALA A 142 -1.75 1.75 -16.27
N GLN A 143 -0.73 0.99 -15.89
CA GLN A 143 0.64 1.51 -15.73
C GLN A 143 1.32 1.80 -17.07
N MET A 144 1.14 0.95 -18.07
CA MET A 144 1.71 1.13 -19.42
C MET A 144 1.21 2.41 -20.12
N LEU A 145 0.06 2.93 -19.70
CA LEU A 145 -0.49 4.20 -20.21
C LEU A 145 0.11 5.43 -19.51
N GLN A 146 0.91 5.26 -18.45
CA GLN A 146 1.47 6.40 -17.72
C GLN A 146 2.77 6.88 -18.38
N PRO A 147 2.92 8.21 -18.65
CA PRO A 147 4.12 8.76 -19.27
C PRO A 147 5.39 8.53 -18.45
N GLU A 148 5.26 8.44 -17.12
CA GLU A 148 6.39 8.22 -16.22
C GLU A 148 6.73 6.74 -16.02
N ASN A 149 5.98 5.83 -16.65
CA ASN A 149 6.27 4.41 -16.53
C ASN A 149 7.57 4.05 -17.23
N GLN A 150 8.49 3.48 -16.47
CA GLN A 150 9.78 3.00 -16.94
C GLN A 150 9.85 1.47 -16.94
N ALA A 151 8.94 0.82 -16.22
CA ALA A 151 8.95 -0.62 -16.03
C ALA A 151 8.36 -1.38 -17.22
N ARG A 152 8.95 -2.55 -17.49
CA ARG A 152 8.33 -3.58 -18.32
C ARG A 152 7.38 -4.42 -17.44
N TRP A 153 6.15 -4.60 -17.88
CA TRP A 153 5.11 -5.29 -17.13
C TRP A 153 4.82 -6.67 -17.68
N GLN A 154 4.80 -7.66 -16.81
CA GLN A 154 4.46 -9.05 -17.14
C GLN A 154 3.43 -9.60 -16.16
N VAL A 155 2.52 -10.43 -16.68
CA VAL A 155 1.56 -11.20 -15.86
C VAL A 155 1.81 -12.67 -16.09
N LEU A 156 2.07 -13.40 -15.01
CA LEU A 156 2.12 -14.85 -15.05
C LEU A 156 1.02 -15.45 -14.16
N GLN A 157 0.54 -16.62 -14.56
CA GLN A 157 -0.53 -17.29 -13.85
C GLN A 157 0.02 -18.46 -13.04
N LEU A 158 -0.25 -18.48 -11.76
CA LEU A 158 0.23 -19.46 -10.79
C LEU A 158 -0.11 -20.94 -11.12
N GLN A 159 -1.12 -21.16 -11.92
CA GLN A 159 -1.69 -22.50 -12.13
C GLN A 159 -1.46 -23.05 -13.54
N HIS A 160 -0.80 -22.31 -14.40
CA HIS A 160 -0.51 -22.79 -15.74
C HIS A 160 0.83 -23.52 -15.78
N PRO A 161 0.89 -24.84 -16.06
CA PRO A 161 2.15 -25.59 -16.05
C PRO A 161 3.23 -25.01 -16.98
N GLY A 162 2.82 -24.38 -18.07
CA GLY A 162 3.72 -23.72 -19.03
C GLY A 162 4.38 -22.44 -18.50
N ASP A 163 3.89 -21.84 -17.41
CA ASP A 163 4.45 -20.62 -16.85
C ASP A 163 5.58 -20.90 -15.84
N LEU A 164 5.78 -22.15 -15.43
CA LEU A 164 6.75 -22.49 -14.40
C LEU A 164 8.21 -22.08 -14.75
N PRO A 165 8.73 -22.32 -15.97
CA PRO A 165 10.08 -21.86 -16.32
C PRO A 165 10.22 -20.33 -16.23
N ALA A 166 9.24 -19.58 -16.75
CA ALA A 166 9.25 -18.13 -16.70
C ALA A 166 9.11 -17.60 -15.27
N LEU A 167 8.34 -18.28 -14.40
CA LEU A 167 8.28 -17.98 -12.97
C LEU A 167 9.61 -18.21 -12.27
N GLN A 168 10.29 -19.32 -12.56
CA GLN A 168 11.61 -19.65 -11.99
C GLN A 168 12.65 -18.60 -12.39
N GLU A 169 12.69 -18.20 -13.66
CA GLU A 169 13.57 -17.16 -14.17
C GLU A 169 13.29 -15.82 -13.48
N ALA A 170 12.02 -15.40 -13.43
CA ALA A 170 11.62 -14.15 -12.79
C ALA A 170 11.99 -14.09 -11.30
N PHE A 171 11.89 -15.22 -10.59
CA PHE A 171 12.29 -15.30 -9.18
C PHE A 171 13.81 -15.30 -9.01
N ALA A 172 14.54 -15.95 -9.90
CA ALA A 172 16.02 -15.95 -9.87
C ALA A 172 16.59 -14.54 -10.13
N GLU A 173 15.90 -13.71 -10.86
CA GLU A 173 16.32 -12.35 -11.21
C GLU A 173 15.68 -11.26 -10.33
N ALA A 174 14.74 -11.62 -9.46
CA ALA A 174 14.06 -10.68 -8.60
C ALA A 174 15.01 -10.10 -7.55
N ALA A 175 15.13 -8.78 -7.51
CA ALA A 175 15.79 -8.05 -6.43
C ALA A 175 14.83 -7.76 -5.27
N LEU A 176 13.52 -7.79 -5.54
CA LEU A 176 12.49 -7.41 -4.58
C LEU A 176 11.23 -8.23 -4.79
N VAL A 177 10.64 -8.71 -3.69
CA VAL A 177 9.30 -9.31 -3.67
C VAL A 177 8.42 -8.50 -2.74
N ILE A 178 7.27 -8.05 -3.24
CA ILE A 178 6.29 -7.30 -2.45
C ILE A 178 4.97 -8.08 -2.41
N ASP A 179 4.58 -8.52 -1.21
CA ASP A 179 3.29 -9.17 -0.97
C ASP A 179 2.25 -8.15 -0.53
N THR A 180 1.19 -8.02 -1.33
CA THR A 180 0.02 -7.17 -1.07
C THR A 180 -1.24 -7.97 -0.75
N VAL A 181 -1.14 -9.29 -0.66
CA VAL A 181 -2.31 -10.17 -0.46
C VAL A 181 -2.84 -10.09 0.98
N GLY A 182 -1.98 -9.72 1.93
CA GLY A 182 -2.37 -9.41 3.30
C GLY A 182 -2.78 -10.64 4.11
N ILE A 183 -2.13 -11.77 3.89
CA ILE A 183 -2.51 -13.06 4.47
C ILE A 183 -1.63 -13.38 5.67
N ARG A 184 -2.07 -13.00 6.86
CA ARG A 184 -1.45 -13.46 8.12
C ARG A 184 -2.27 -14.53 8.86
N SER A 185 -3.23 -15.20 8.21
CA SER A 185 -3.96 -16.31 8.83
C SER A 185 -3.36 -17.65 8.43
N ALA A 186 -3.14 -18.54 9.39
CA ALA A 186 -2.62 -19.89 9.16
C ALA A 186 -3.44 -20.68 8.12
N ALA A 187 -4.76 -20.43 8.02
CA ALA A 187 -5.65 -21.04 7.03
C ALA A 187 -5.31 -20.66 5.57
N ARG A 188 -4.55 -19.58 5.35
CA ARG A 188 -4.15 -19.11 4.02
C ARG A 188 -2.67 -19.40 3.69
N CYS A 189 -1.88 -19.87 4.65
CA CYS A 189 -0.49 -20.29 4.40
C CYS A 189 -0.36 -21.49 3.44
N VAL A 190 -1.47 -22.15 3.09
CA VAL A 190 -1.56 -23.22 2.07
C VAL A 190 -2.15 -22.72 0.74
N GLY A 191 -2.19 -21.42 0.51
CA GLY A 191 -2.69 -20.81 -0.71
C GLY A 191 -1.82 -21.06 -1.95
N HIS A 192 -2.26 -20.51 -3.08
CA HIS A 192 -1.53 -20.66 -4.35
C HIS A 192 -0.12 -20.07 -4.29
N GLU A 193 0.10 -19.05 -3.47
CA GLU A 193 1.36 -18.37 -3.27
C GLU A 193 2.43 -19.29 -2.65
N ALA A 194 2.04 -20.27 -1.83
CA ALA A 194 2.95 -21.27 -1.27
C ALA A 194 3.59 -22.17 -2.34
N ARG A 195 2.98 -22.24 -3.52
CA ARG A 195 3.45 -23.06 -4.66
C ARG A 195 4.38 -22.30 -5.61
N LEU A 196 4.64 -21.03 -5.35
CA LEU A 196 5.61 -20.26 -6.11
C LEU A 196 7.02 -20.83 -5.99
N PRO A 197 7.91 -20.60 -6.96
CA PRO A 197 9.23 -21.20 -6.98
C PRO A 197 10.19 -20.48 -6.01
N TRP A 198 9.85 -20.43 -4.72
CA TRP A 198 10.63 -19.76 -3.67
C TRP A 198 12.09 -20.20 -3.60
N ARG A 199 12.36 -21.46 -4.00
CA ARG A 199 13.73 -22.00 -4.03
C ARG A 199 14.59 -21.39 -5.15
N ALA A 200 13.97 -20.81 -6.19
CA ALA A 200 14.67 -20.12 -7.27
C ALA A 200 15.01 -18.67 -6.90
N LEU A 201 14.40 -18.12 -5.84
CA LEU A 201 14.56 -16.72 -5.47
C LEU A 201 16.03 -16.40 -5.14
N ASP A 202 16.59 -15.35 -5.76
CA ASP A 202 17.94 -14.86 -5.45
C ASP A 202 18.07 -14.61 -3.94
N GLN A 203 19.18 -15.07 -3.36
CA GLN A 203 19.41 -14.94 -1.92
C GLN A 203 19.53 -13.47 -1.44
N ARG A 204 19.85 -12.55 -2.35
CA ARG A 204 19.94 -11.11 -2.07
C ARG A 204 18.60 -10.39 -2.22
N ALA A 205 17.59 -11.06 -2.78
CA ALA A 205 16.26 -10.44 -2.94
C ALA A 205 15.69 -10.02 -1.58
N GLU A 206 15.16 -8.83 -1.50
CA GLU A 206 14.49 -8.33 -0.30
C GLU A 206 13.00 -8.68 -0.32
N LEU A 207 12.45 -9.01 0.84
CA LEU A 207 11.08 -9.50 0.98
C LEU A 207 10.26 -8.53 1.83
N PHE A 208 9.19 -8.02 1.25
CA PHE A 208 8.23 -7.13 1.91
C PHE A 208 6.84 -7.76 1.93
N ASP A 209 6.25 -7.84 3.11
CA ASP A 209 4.83 -8.17 3.32
C ASP A 209 4.11 -6.93 3.82
N LEU A 210 3.20 -6.36 3.00
CA LEU A 210 2.50 -5.13 3.39
C LEU A 210 1.49 -5.33 4.51
N SER A 211 1.25 -6.56 4.94
CA SER A 211 0.53 -6.82 6.19
C SER A 211 1.44 -6.56 7.40
N TYR A 212 0.83 -6.34 8.55
CA TYR A 212 1.51 -6.08 9.82
C TYR A 212 0.78 -6.79 10.97
N GLY A 213 1.46 -7.01 12.08
CA GLY A 213 0.92 -7.68 13.25
C GLY A 213 1.94 -8.56 13.97
N SER A 214 1.50 -9.34 14.95
CA SER A 214 2.35 -10.22 15.77
C SER A 214 2.64 -11.57 15.11
N ALA A 215 1.80 -12.03 14.17
CA ALA A 215 2.04 -13.29 13.47
C ALA A 215 3.16 -13.14 12.43
N PRO A 216 4.00 -14.19 12.25
CA PRO A 216 5.01 -14.21 11.20
C PRO A 216 4.38 -14.04 9.81
N SER A 217 5.13 -13.41 8.89
CA SER A 217 4.73 -13.35 7.49
C SER A 217 4.77 -14.75 6.87
N PRO A 218 3.78 -15.12 6.05
CA PRO A 218 3.85 -16.35 5.25
C PRO A 218 5.09 -16.41 4.37
N LEU A 219 5.59 -15.28 3.87
CA LEU A 219 6.83 -15.23 3.09
C LEU A 219 8.01 -15.78 3.90
N SER A 220 8.09 -15.50 5.21
CA SER A 220 9.17 -16.03 6.06
C SER A 220 9.08 -17.54 6.23
N LEU A 221 7.87 -18.10 6.26
CA LEU A 221 7.63 -19.56 6.35
C LEU A 221 8.02 -20.28 5.06
N TRP A 222 7.73 -19.68 3.89
CA TRP A 222 8.03 -20.29 2.58
C TRP A 222 9.49 -20.17 2.18
N THR A 223 10.15 -19.07 2.59
CA THR A 223 11.54 -18.78 2.18
C THR A 223 12.56 -19.11 3.24
N GLY A 224 12.17 -19.25 4.50
CA GLY A 224 13.10 -19.34 5.64
C GLY A 224 13.90 -18.06 5.91
N ARG A 225 13.45 -16.90 5.38
CA ARG A 225 14.19 -15.63 5.38
C ARG A 225 13.49 -14.55 6.20
N ALA A 226 14.24 -13.52 6.57
CA ALA A 226 13.70 -12.31 7.16
C ALA A 226 12.81 -11.58 6.14
N VAL A 227 11.70 -11.02 6.64
CA VAL A 227 10.71 -10.28 5.86
C VAL A 227 10.42 -8.97 6.57
N TYR A 228 10.47 -7.87 5.84
CA TYR A 228 10.04 -6.55 6.31
C TYR A 228 8.52 -6.46 6.26
N ASP A 229 7.90 -6.02 7.35
CA ASP A 229 6.44 -5.89 7.40
C ASP A 229 5.95 -4.47 7.07
N GLY A 230 4.63 -4.34 6.85
CA GLY A 230 3.99 -3.11 6.42
C GLY A 230 3.86 -2.01 7.49
N ALA A 231 4.47 -2.13 8.68
CA ALA A 231 4.28 -1.12 9.73
C ALA A 231 4.89 0.25 9.38
N THR A 232 6.04 0.26 8.70
CA THR A 232 6.63 1.52 8.20
C THR A 232 5.73 2.16 7.15
N MET A 233 5.15 1.37 6.24
CA MET A 233 4.16 1.86 5.28
C MET A 233 2.92 2.41 6.00
N LEU A 234 2.41 1.69 7.01
CA LEU A 234 1.26 2.12 7.82
C LEU A 234 1.51 3.46 8.52
N LEU A 235 2.71 3.65 9.07
CA LEU A 235 3.12 4.89 9.72
C LEU A 235 3.05 6.06 8.74
N HIS A 236 3.72 5.94 7.61
CA HIS A 236 3.88 7.04 6.67
C HIS A 236 2.61 7.36 5.89
N GLN A 237 1.82 6.35 5.46
CA GLN A 237 0.52 6.60 4.84
C GLN A 237 -0.45 7.29 5.82
N GLY A 238 -0.37 6.92 7.10
CA GLY A 238 -1.16 7.56 8.14
C GLY A 238 -0.73 8.99 8.43
N ALA A 239 0.56 9.29 8.34
CA ALA A 239 1.09 10.64 8.47
C ALA A 239 0.66 11.52 7.29
N SER A 240 0.73 11.02 6.05
CA SER A 240 0.21 11.72 4.86
C SER A 240 -1.28 12.03 4.99
N ALA A 241 -2.09 11.07 5.46
CA ALA A 241 -3.51 11.30 5.70
C ALA A 241 -3.74 12.36 6.78
N PHE A 242 -2.97 12.32 7.88
CA PHE A 242 -3.04 13.32 8.95
C PHE A 242 -2.77 14.74 8.43
N GLU A 243 -1.75 14.91 7.61
CA GLU A 243 -1.39 16.22 7.02
C GLU A 243 -2.46 16.73 6.05
N LEU A 244 -3.09 15.84 5.26
CA LEU A 244 -4.23 16.18 4.41
C LEU A 244 -5.42 16.73 5.21
N TRP A 245 -5.67 16.22 6.42
CA TRP A 245 -6.81 16.62 7.25
C TRP A 245 -6.56 17.85 8.11
N THR A 246 -5.32 17.99 8.59
CA THR A 246 -4.99 19.01 9.57
C THR A 246 -4.24 20.21 8.99
N GLU A 247 -3.69 20.05 7.80
CA GLU A 247 -2.78 21.02 7.15
C GLU A 247 -1.56 21.35 8.03
N ARG A 248 -1.19 20.41 8.91
CA ARG A 248 -0.05 20.51 9.83
C ARG A 248 0.87 19.32 9.67
N THR A 249 2.17 19.53 9.88
CA THR A 249 3.16 18.46 9.86
C THR A 249 2.82 17.37 10.88
N ALA A 250 2.84 16.13 10.44
CA ALA A 250 2.55 14.98 11.28
C ALA A 250 3.65 14.76 12.33
N PRO A 251 3.31 14.59 13.61
CA PRO A 251 4.27 14.30 14.67
C PRO A 251 4.71 12.84 14.60
N LEU A 252 5.57 12.51 13.61
CA LEU A 252 5.95 11.15 13.23
C LEU A 252 6.46 10.30 14.41
N GLU A 253 7.28 10.89 15.31
CA GLU A 253 7.78 10.16 16.48
C GLU A 253 6.64 9.73 17.42
N VAL A 254 5.66 10.59 17.65
CA VAL A 254 4.48 10.26 18.47
C VAL A 254 3.67 9.17 17.80
N MET A 255 3.48 9.28 16.48
CA MET A 255 2.74 8.29 15.69
C MET A 255 3.45 6.93 15.69
N ARG A 256 4.78 6.91 15.53
CA ARG A 256 5.60 5.69 15.57
C ARG A 256 5.52 5.00 16.93
N ASN A 257 5.67 5.76 18.01
CA ASN A 257 5.60 5.25 19.38
C ASN A 257 4.22 4.64 19.68
N ALA A 258 3.14 5.31 19.29
CA ALA A 258 1.78 4.82 19.44
C ALA A 258 1.50 3.56 18.59
N LEU A 259 2.05 3.50 17.38
CA LEU A 259 1.96 2.31 16.51
C LEU A 259 2.73 1.14 17.11
N ALA A 260 3.97 1.35 17.53
CA ALA A 260 4.83 0.33 18.13
C ALA A 260 4.21 -0.26 19.40
N ALA A 261 3.67 0.59 20.27
CA ALA A 261 2.94 0.15 21.47
C ALA A 261 1.73 -0.72 21.12
N ARG A 262 0.96 -0.36 20.08
CA ARG A 262 -0.20 -1.14 19.60
C ARG A 262 0.21 -2.48 19.01
N LEU A 263 1.40 -2.56 18.39
CA LEU A 263 1.95 -3.79 17.79
C LEU A 263 2.75 -4.63 18.81
N GLY A 264 2.93 -4.15 20.04
CA GLY A 264 3.66 -4.86 21.09
C GLY A 264 5.15 -5.02 20.79
N ARG A 265 5.78 -4.03 20.13
CA ARG A 265 7.19 -4.08 19.73
C ARG A 265 7.93 -2.75 19.93
N PRO A 266 9.30 -2.75 19.97
CA PRO A 266 10.06 -1.50 20.12
C PRO A 266 9.84 -0.54 18.96
N ALA A 267 9.74 0.76 19.24
CA ALA A 267 9.59 1.79 18.19
C ALA A 267 10.74 1.79 17.18
N ALA A 268 11.97 1.51 17.62
CA ALA A 268 13.14 1.39 16.76
C ALA A 268 13.00 0.30 15.66
N SER A 269 12.11 -0.69 15.85
CA SER A 269 11.81 -1.71 14.84
C SER A 269 10.94 -1.20 13.68
N ILE A 270 10.47 0.05 13.74
CA ILE A 270 9.71 0.71 12.69
C ILE A 270 10.55 1.87 12.17
N PRO A 271 11.32 1.70 11.09
CA PRO A 271 12.11 2.77 10.49
C PRO A 271 11.24 3.95 10.06
N MET A 272 11.82 5.14 10.08
CA MET A 272 11.10 6.38 9.81
C MET A 272 11.95 7.31 8.94
N LEU A 273 11.30 7.99 8.01
CA LEU A 273 11.89 9.06 7.21
C LEU A 273 11.27 10.40 7.58
N ALA A 274 12.09 11.39 7.85
CA ALA A 274 11.63 12.71 8.27
C ALA A 274 10.94 13.54 7.17
N SER A 275 11.10 13.21 5.88
CA SER A 275 10.73 14.11 4.77
C SER A 275 10.09 13.47 3.54
N ALA A 276 9.65 12.22 3.60
CA ALA A 276 9.11 11.52 2.42
C ALA A 276 7.59 11.66 2.23
N ILE A 277 6.93 12.48 3.04
CA ILE A 277 5.48 12.61 3.06
C ILE A 277 5.00 13.47 1.89
N GLY A 278 3.95 13.03 1.21
CA GLY A 278 3.28 13.77 0.15
C GLY A 278 3.98 13.78 -1.21
N ARG A 279 4.97 12.90 -1.44
CA ARG A 279 5.71 12.85 -2.70
C ARG A 279 4.82 12.64 -3.93
N PHE A 280 3.81 11.78 -3.82
CA PHE A 280 2.95 11.43 -4.93
C PHE A 280 1.65 12.23 -4.98
N GLU A 281 1.15 12.67 -3.84
CA GLU A 281 -0.14 13.36 -3.75
C GLU A 281 -0.05 14.88 -3.83
N GLN A 282 1.03 15.49 -3.34
CA GLN A 282 1.19 16.96 -3.39
C GLN A 282 1.51 17.50 -4.78
N HIS A 283 2.04 16.70 -5.71
CA HIS A 283 2.37 17.14 -7.07
C HIS A 283 1.18 17.09 -8.05
N GLY A 284 0.02 16.60 -7.63
CA GLY A 284 -1.18 16.47 -8.45
C GLY A 284 -2.14 17.68 -8.44
N SER A 285 -1.95 18.65 -7.56
CA SER A 285 -2.90 19.77 -7.38
C SER A 285 -2.52 21.07 -8.10
N ARG A 286 -1.44 21.05 -8.89
CA ARG A 286 -1.05 22.22 -9.71
C ARG A 286 -1.07 21.87 -11.20
N ARG A 287 -2.27 21.65 -11.75
CA ARG A 287 -2.61 21.97 -13.16
C ARG A 287 -4.11 22.03 -13.32
#